data_250a8cfc30eaa3615c10574e99339a22
#
_entry.id   250a8cfc30eaa3615c10574e99339a22
#
_cell.length_a   1.000
_cell.length_b   1.000
_cell.length_c   1.000
_cell.angle_alpha   90.00
_cell.angle_beta   90.00
_cell.angle_gamma   90.00
#
_symmetry.space_group_name_H-M   'P 1'
#
loop_
_entity.id
_entity.type
_entity.pdbx_description
1 polymer ?
#
loop_
_entity_poly.entity_id
_entity_poly.type
_entity_poly.pdbx_seq_one_letter_code
_entity_poly.pdbx_strand_id
1 'polypeptide(L)'
;MNGRNARRRRRRLALYSAPPALLALAVAAKLLSVGVLGASAGQAFDAGEQEGVAGAASWLQVANLVEPHKGLFASGDAHVLAGDFAAAREDFEAALEAGPGVDECRVRVNLVLSIEKLGDAAGEPEVAARLFREAKAGVESAPPQCHAVGPANSAGEGENLDAARDRINGKISADESPRNDPSTSGQATQPPPNQEQLRQLEESGRQAQLERSEGQERGEYLRGPDKAPGVDRPW
;
A
#
# COMPACT_ATOMS: atom_id res chain seq x y z
N MET A 1 48.06 26.98 40.46
CA MET A 1 46.65 27.44 40.57
C MET A 1 45.77 27.17 39.32
N ASN A 2 46.25 26.51 38.26
CA ASN A 2 45.49 26.39 37.00
C ASN A 2 44.51 25.19 36.87
N GLY A 3 44.68 24.14 37.67
CA GLY A 3 43.87 22.93 37.49
C GLY A 3 42.37 23.06 37.90
N ARG A 4 42.06 23.88 38.90
CA ARG A 4 40.70 24.10 39.37
C ARG A 4 39.88 24.92 38.38
N ASN A 5 40.47 25.88 37.73
CA ASN A 5 39.80 26.73 36.71
C ASN A 5 39.53 25.95 35.43
N ALA A 6 40.46 25.07 35.01
CA ALA A 6 40.26 24.19 33.88
C ALA A 6 39.12 23.18 34.09
N ARG A 7 39.01 22.60 35.30
CA ARG A 7 37.90 21.70 35.67
C ARG A 7 36.55 22.43 35.72
N ARG A 8 36.49 23.66 36.24
CA ARG A 8 35.26 24.48 36.25
C ARG A 8 34.83 24.86 34.84
N ARG A 9 35.76 25.21 33.95
CA ARG A 9 35.49 25.54 32.55
C ARG A 9 34.95 24.30 31.79
N ARG A 10 35.58 23.13 31.97
CA ARG A 10 35.08 21.87 31.37
C ARG A 10 33.69 21.50 31.83
N ARG A 11 33.41 21.65 33.15
CA ARG A 11 32.03 21.37 33.67
C ARG A 11 31.03 22.35 33.12
N ARG A 12 31.32 23.62 32.98
CA ARG A 12 30.40 24.60 32.38
C ARG A 12 30.17 24.32 30.90
N LEU A 13 31.21 24.01 30.14
CA LEU A 13 31.08 23.60 28.74
C LEU A 13 30.26 22.33 28.59
N ALA A 14 30.50 21.33 29.44
CA ALA A 14 29.67 20.10 29.42
C ALA A 14 28.20 20.37 29.80
N LEU A 15 27.95 21.27 30.76
CA LEU A 15 26.57 21.60 31.16
C LEU A 15 25.80 22.34 30.06
N TYR A 16 26.47 23.18 29.26
CA TYR A 16 25.84 23.90 28.14
C TYR A 16 25.78 23.08 26.86
N SER A 17 26.70 22.13 26.64
CA SER A 17 26.70 21.29 25.46
C SER A 17 25.86 20.01 25.63
N ALA A 18 25.59 19.56 26.85
CA ALA A 18 24.80 18.35 27.10
C ALA A 18 23.35 18.44 26.60
N PRO A 19 22.57 19.52 26.87
CA PRO A 19 21.19 19.61 26.37
C PRO A 19 21.08 19.55 24.85
N PRO A 20 21.84 20.33 24.05
CA PRO A 20 21.75 20.23 22.59
C PRO A 20 22.26 18.87 22.06
N ALA A 21 23.27 18.28 22.71
CA ALA A 21 23.73 16.93 22.32
C ALA A 21 22.70 15.84 22.61
N LEU A 22 22.02 15.91 23.75
CA LEU A 22 20.92 14.99 24.08
C LEU A 22 19.74 15.16 23.13
N LEU A 23 19.39 16.41 22.79
CA LEU A 23 18.34 16.68 21.81
C LEU A 23 18.70 16.08 20.44
N ALA A 24 19.92 16.32 19.96
CA ALA A 24 20.39 15.75 18.70
C ALA A 24 20.38 14.21 18.71
N LEU A 25 20.77 13.60 19.82
CA LEU A 25 20.73 12.15 19.99
C LEU A 25 19.29 11.63 19.98
N ALA A 26 18.36 12.31 20.66
CA ALA A 26 16.95 11.94 20.68
C ALA A 26 16.33 12.03 19.28
N VAL A 27 16.63 13.09 18.52
CA VAL A 27 16.20 13.24 17.13
C VAL A 27 16.76 12.12 16.25
N ALA A 28 18.06 11.85 16.36
CA ALA A 28 18.69 10.77 15.59
C ALA A 28 18.10 9.40 15.93
N ALA A 29 17.87 9.10 17.21
CA ALA A 29 17.22 7.86 17.63
C ALA A 29 15.79 7.76 17.09
N LYS A 30 15.04 8.87 17.07
CA LYS A 30 13.68 8.89 16.50
C LYS A 30 13.70 8.64 15.00
N LEU A 31 14.57 9.29 14.24
CA LEU A 31 14.69 9.08 12.80
C LEU A 31 15.05 7.64 12.45
N LEU A 32 15.96 7.02 13.21
CA LEU A 32 16.29 5.60 13.03
C LEU A 32 15.08 4.70 13.37
N SER A 33 14.33 5.04 14.42
CA SER A 33 13.15 4.25 14.80
C SER A 33 12.06 4.27 13.74
N VAL A 34 11.87 5.37 13.02
CA VAL A 34 10.87 5.47 11.93
C VAL A 34 11.19 4.48 10.81
N GLY A 35 12.46 4.36 10.41
CA GLY A 35 12.87 3.39 9.40
C GLY A 35 12.62 1.93 9.82
N VAL A 36 12.98 1.58 11.07
CA VAL A 36 12.78 0.23 11.61
C VAL A 36 11.30 -0.10 11.76
N LEU A 37 10.52 0.82 12.32
CA LEU A 37 9.07 0.62 12.52
C LEU A 37 8.32 0.55 11.19
N GLY A 38 8.70 1.38 10.20
CA GLY A 38 8.14 1.31 8.85
C GLY A 38 8.40 -0.05 8.18
N ALA A 39 9.65 -0.55 8.29
CA ALA A 39 9.98 -1.87 7.77
C ALA A 39 9.21 -3.00 8.50
N SER A 40 9.06 -2.91 9.83
CA SER A 40 8.29 -3.90 10.59
C SER A 40 6.79 -3.86 10.27
N ALA A 41 6.22 -2.67 10.04
CA ALA A 41 4.85 -2.53 9.59
C ALA A 41 4.64 -3.19 8.22
N GLY A 42 5.55 -2.96 7.26
CA GLY A 42 5.50 -3.61 5.95
C GLY A 42 5.56 -5.13 6.03
N GLN A 43 6.48 -5.69 6.84
CA GLN A 43 6.57 -7.14 7.04
C GLN A 43 5.32 -7.72 7.69
N ALA A 44 4.75 -7.05 8.70
CA ALA A 44 3.51 -7.46 9.33
C ALA A 44 2.32 -7.39 8.36
N PHE A 45 2.28 -6.37 7.47
CA PHE A 45 1.28 -6.26 6.43
C PHE A 45 1.36 -7.43 5.43
N ASP A 46 2.55 -7.73 4.93
CA ASP A 46 2.78 -8.86 4.01
C ASP A 46 2.42 -10.22 4.66
N ALA A 47 2.56 -10.31 5.98
CA ALA A 47 2.15 -11.48 6.76
C ALA A 47 0.65 -11.51 7.11
N GLY A 48 -0.10 -10.43 6.84
CA GLY A 48 -1.51 -10.29 7.23
C GLY A 48 -1.73 -10.09 8.74
N GLU A 49 -0.70 -9.65 9.47
CA GLU A 49 -0.71 -9.44 10.92
C GLU A 49 -1.23 -8.05 11.30
N GLN A 50 -2.56 -7.89 11.35
CA GLN A 50 -3.20 -6.61 11.64
C GLN A 50 -2.68 -5.96 12.93
N GLU A 51 -2.57 -6.72 14.03
CA GLU A 51 -2.08 -6.20 15.32
C GLU A 51 -0.63 -5.71 15.25
N GLY A 52 0.20 -6.38 14.46
CA GLY A 52 1.59 -5.98 14.20
C GLY A 52 1.67 -4.64 13.49
N VAL A 53 0.84 -4.45 12.44
CA VAL A 53 0.74 -3.17 11.71
C VAL A 53 0.20 -2.06 12.60
N ALA A 54 -0.89 -2.30 13.34
CA ALA A 54 -1.50 -1.32 14.24
C ALA A 54 -0.54 -0.90 15.37
N GLY A 55 0.21 -1.85 15.93
CA GLY A 55 1.25 -1.59 16.92
C GLY A 55 2.36 -0.69 16.36
N ALA A 56 2.88 -1.00 15.19
CA ALA A 56 3.89 -0.17 14.52
C ALA A 56 3.36 1.23 14.18
N ALA A 57 2.11 1.34 13.69
CA ALA A 57 1.45 2.59 13.39
C ALA A 57 1.38 3.52 14.61
N SER A 58 0.95 2.99 15.76
CA SER A 58 0.84 3.76 16.99
C SER A 58 2.20 4.32 17.45
N TRP A 59 3.28 3.53 17.34
CA TRP A 59 4.63 4.00 17.64
C TRP A 59 5.17 5.00 16.61
N LEU A 60 4.80 4.85 15.34
CA LEU A 60 5.14 5.80 14.28
C LEU A 60 4.48 7.16 14.50
N GLN A 61 3.27 7.21 15.03
CA GLN A 61 2.56 8.46 15.31
C GLN A 61 3.16 9.24 16.50
N VAL A 62 3.81 8.53 17.47
CA VAL A 62 4.40 9.20 18.63
C VAL A 62 5.54 10.13 18.22
N ALA A 63 5.35 11.44 18.38
CA ALA A 63 6.35 12.49 18.14
C ALA A 63 7.02 12.43 16.75
N ASN A 64 6.31 11.95 15.73
CA ASN A 64 6.81 11.94 14.36
C ASN A 64 6.51 13.26 13.64
N LEU A 65 7.38 14.25 13.87
CA LEU A 65 7.27 15.59 13.27
C LEU A 65 7.92 15.69 11.90
N VAL A 66 8.73 14.72 11.50
CA VAL A 66 9.50 14.75 10.24
C VAL A 66 8.75 14.03 9.12
N GLU A 67 8.16 12.88 9.42
CA GLU A 67 7.42 12.05 8.46
C GLU A 67 6.06 11.64 9.04
N PRO A 68 5.18 12.60 9.36
CA PRO A 68 3.90 12.32 10.03
C PRO A 68 3.00 11.39 9.23
N HIS A 69 3.08 11.42 7.91
CA HIS A 69 2.32 10.58 7.00
C HIS A 69 2.57 9.07 7.21
N LYS A 70 3.77 8.65 7.67
CA LYS A 70 4.09 7.22 7.83
C LYS A 70 3.26 6.53 8.90
N GLY A 71 2.95 7.22 9.99
CA GLY A 71 2.07 6.68 11.03
C GLY A 71 0.62 6.55 10.57
N LEU A 72 0.14 7.54 9.81
CA LEU A 72 -1.19 7.53 9.22
C LEU A 72 -1.30 6.44 8.15
N PHE A 73 -0.29 6.33 7.27
CA PHE A 73 -0.23 5.28 6.25
C PHE A 73 -0.29 3.88 6.87
N ALA A 74 0.54 3.60 7.88
CA ALA A 74 0.52 2.31 8.57
C ALA A 74 -0.80 2.04 9.31
N SER A 75 -1.48 3.08 9.82
CA SER A 75 -2.82 2.96 10.41
C SER A 75 -3.85 2.56 9.34
N GLY A 76 -3.82 3.20 8.17
CA GLY A 76 -4.64 2.85 7.02
C GLY A 76 -4.43 1.40 6.58
N ASP A 77 -3.17 0.94 6.51
CA ASP A 77 -2.85 -0.46 6.19
C ASP A 77 -3.43 -1.44 7.22
N ALA A 78 -3.40 -1.10 8.53
CA ALA A 78 -4.03 -1.93 9.56
C ALA A 78 -5.56 -2.00 9.38
N HIS A 79 -6.21 -0.89 9.00
CA HIS A 79 -7.64 -0.87 8.68
C HIS A 79 -7.97 -1.66 7.42
N VAL A 80 -7.12 -1.63 6.39
CA VAL A 80 -7.26 -2.49 5.19
C VAL A 80 -7.26 -3.97 5.58
N LEU A 81 -6.33 -4.40 6.43
CA LEU A 81 -6.27 -5.79 6.93
C LEU A 81 -7.50 -6.16 7.77
N ALA A 82 -8.07 -5.19 8.48
CA ALA A 82 -9.33 -5.37 9.22
C ALA A 82 -10.57 -5.41 8.32
N GLY A 83 -10.45 -5.04 7.04
CA GLY A 83 -11.58 -4.84 6.13
C GLY A 83 -12.37 -3.55 6.39
N ASP A 84 -11.87 -2.66 7.24
CA ASP A 84 -12.46 -1.34 7.50
C ASP A 84 -11.93 -0.32 6.50
N PHE A 85 -12.45 -0.40 5.27
CA PHE A 85 -12.04 0.49 4.20
C PHE A 85 -12.48 1.94 4.39
N ALA A 86 -13.46 2.21 5.26
CA ALA A 86 -13.87 3.57 5.58
C ALA A 86 -12.80 4.27 6.44
N ALA A 87 -12.36 3.64 7.52
CA ALA A 87 -11.27 4.14 8.34
C ALA A 87 -9.94 4.18 7.58
N ALA A 88 -9.66 3.16 6.73
CA ALA A 88 -8.48 3.15 5.88
C ALA A 88 -8.44 4.37 4.93
N ARG A 89 -9.57 4.70 4.31
CA ARG A 89 -9.70 5.90 3.47
C ARG A 89 -9.36 7.17 4.23
N GLU A 90 -9.95 7.38 5.42
CA GLU A 90 -9.70 8.56 6.25
C GLU A 90 -8.21 8.70 6.59
N ASP A 91 -7.56 7.62 6.95
CA ASP A 91 -6.14 7.59 7.28
C ASP A 91 -5.25 7.88 6.07
N PHE A 92 -5.56 7.35 4.88
CA PHE A 92 -4.79 7.65 3.66
C PHE A 92 -5.02 9.08 3.16
N GLU A 93 -6.23 9.63 3.29
CA GLU A 93 -6.50 11.04 3.02
C GLU A 93 -5.67 11.94 3.95
N ALA A 94 -5.67 11.67 5.25
CA ALA A 94 -4.85 12.38 6.22
C ALA A 94 -3.33 12.23 5.94
N ALA A 95 -2.89 11.05 5.46
CA ALA A 95 -1.50 10.84 5.06
C ALA A 95 -1.11 11.70 3.85
N LEU A 96 -2.01 11.89 2.87
CA LEU A 96 -1.79 12.80 1.74
C LEU A 96 -1.72 14.26 2.20
N GLU A 97 -2.62 14.68 3.10
CA GLU A 97 -2.61 16.03 3.65
C GLU A 97 -1.33 16.33 4.46
N ALA A 98 -0.77 15.32 5.10
CA ALA A 98 0.49 15.43 5.84
C ALA A 98 1.74 15.62 4.95
N GLY A 99 1.59 15.56 3.63
CA GLY A 99 2.68 15.78 2.67
C GLY A 99 3.65 14.60 2.57
N PRO A 100 3.25 13.48 1.98
CA PRO A 100 4.04 12.24 1.98
C PRO A 100 5.30 12.28 1.10
N GLY A 101 5.51 13.31 0.28
CA GLY A 101 6.70 13.45 -0.54
C GLY A 101 6.88 12.28 -1.51
N VAL A 102 7.96 11.52 -1.37
CA VAL A 102 8.26 10.37 -2.24
C VAL A 102 7.29 9.20 -2.05
N ASP A 103 6.60 9.12 -0.92
CA ASP A 103 5.62 8.08 -0.63
C ASP A 103 4.21 8.41 -1.18
N GLU A 104 4.02 9.58 -1.83
CA GLU A 104 2.72 10.06 -2.31
C GLU A 104 2.02 9.05 -3.21
N CYS A 105 2.75 8.47 -4.15
CA CYS A 105 2.16 7.53 -5.11
C CYS A 105 1.65 6.25 -4.43
N ARG A 106 2.39 5.75 -3.44
CA ARG A 106 1.97 4.60 -2.63
C ARG A 106 0.71 4.90 -1.82
N VAL A 107 0.66 6.07 -1.17
CA VAL A 107 -0.53 6.50 -0.42
C VAL A 107 -1.74 6.61 -1.36
N ARG A 108 -1.57 7.17 -2.56
CA ARG A 108 -2.65 7.28 -3.57
C ARG A 108 -3.15 5.93 -4.04
N VAL A 109 -2.26 4.97 -4.29
CA VAL A 109 -2.66 3.60 -4.65
C VAL A 109 -3.59 3.03 -3.59
N ASN A 110 -3.19 3.08 -2.32
CA ASN A 110 -3.97 2.50 -1.22
C ASN A 110 -5.29 3.24 -0.98
N LEU A 111 -5.30 4.57 -1.14
CA LEU A 111 -6.53 5.37 -1.08
C LEU A 111 -7.51 4.96 -2.18
N VAL A 112 -7.05 4.90 -3.43
CA VAL A 112 -7.88 4.51 -4.58
C VAL A 112 -8.46 3.11 -4.38
N LEU A 113 -7.63 2.14 -3.93
CA LEU A 113 -8.08 0.79 -3.66
C LEU A 113 -9.10 0.72 -2.51
N SER A 114 -8.93 1.53 -1.46
CA SER A 114 -9.88 1.61 -0.36
C SER A 114 -11.23 2.17 -0.80
N ILE A 115 -11.25 3.24 -1.62
CA ILE A 115 -12.47 3.80 -2.19
C ILE A 115 -13.13 2.80 -3.17
N GLU A 116 -12.35 2.09 -3.98
CA GLU A 116 -12.85 1.03 -4.86
C GLU A 116 -13.55 -0.07 -4.04
N LYS A 117 -12.96 -0.50 -2.92
CA LYS A 117 -13.56 -1.50 -2.00
C LYS A 117 -14.84 -1.01 -1.34
N LEU A 118 -14.90 0.27 -0.98
CA LEU A 118 -16.14 0.87 -0.48
C LEU A 118 -17.24 0.86 -1.54
N GLY A 119 -16.88 1.13 -2.80
CA GLY A 119 -17.80 1.00 -3.92
C GLY A 119 -18.31 -0.43 -4.11
N ASP A 120 -17.40 -1.42 -4.00
CA ASP A 120 -17.76 -2.84 -4.10
C ASP A 120 -18.72 -3.30 -2.96
N ALA A 121 -18.58 -2.71 -1.79
CA ALA A 121 -19.39 -3.02 -0.60
C ALA A 121 -20.69 -2.22 -0.52
N ALA A 122 -20.88 -1.21 -1.38
CA ALA A 122 -22.06 -0.36 -1.35
C ALA A 122 -23.31 -1.15 -1.74
N GLY A 123 -24.33 -1.10 -0.90
CA GLY A 123 -25.61 -1.77 -1.17
C GLY A 123 -26.49 -1.06 -2.22
N GLU A 124 -26.24 0.25 -2.43
CA GLU A 124 -26.99 1.08 -3.36
C GLU A 124 -26.15 1.42 -4.60
N PRO A 125 -26.68 1.16 -5.82
CA PRO A 125 -25.92 1.40 -7.06
C PRO A 125 -25.44 2.83 -7.24
N GLU A 126 -26.27 3.80 -6.88
CA GLU A 126 -25.87 5.22 -7.01
C GLU A 126 -24.71 5.57 -6.05
N VAL A 127 -24.65 4.94 -4.88
CA VAL A 127 -23.52 5.09 -3.94
C VAL A 127 -22.26 4.45 -4.52
N ALA A 128 -22.39 3.22 -5.05
CA ALA A 128 -21.29 2.52 -5.71
C ALA A 128 -20.72 3.34 -6.88
N ALA A 129 -21.58 3.80 -7.78
CA ALA A 129 -21.18 4.60 -8.94
C ALA A 129 -20.49 5.91 -8.55
N ARG A 130 -20.92 6.56 -7.46
CA ARG A 130 -20.26 7.76 -6.95
C ARG A 130 -18.85 7.42 -6.44
N LEU A 131 -18.70 6.34 -5.67
CA LEU A 131 -17.41 5.91 -5.13
C LEU A 131 -16.45 5.49 -6.25
N PHE A 132 -16.91 4.77 -7.28
CA PHE A 132 -16.07 4.43 -8.42
C PHE A 132 -15.62 5.66 -9.22
N ARG A 133 -16.49 6.65 -9.41
CA ARG A 133 -16.09 7.91 -10.04
C ARG A 133 -15.09 8.69 -9.20
N GLU A 134 -15.23 8.66 -7.90
CA GLU A 134 -14.27 9.26 -6.96
C GLU A 134 -12.91 8.55 -7.02
N ALA A 135 -12.88 7.21 -6.95
CA ALA A 135 -11.66 6.43 -7.09
C ALA A 135 -10.97 6.71 -8.44
N LYS A 136 -11.73 6.79 -9.53
CA LYS A 136 -11.21 7.18 -10.85
C LYS A 136 -10.57 8.57 -10.84
N ALA A 137 -11.23 9.55 -10.25
CA ALA A 137 -10.68 10.91 -10.11
C ALA A 137 -9.38 10.90 -9.27
N GLY A 138 -9.28 10.03 -8.26
CA GLY A 138 -8.07 9.80 -7.48
C GLY A 138 -6.89 9.32 -8.35
N VAL A 139 -7.13 8.38 -9.27
CA VAL A 139 -6.12 7.94 -10.25
C VAL A 139 -5.74 9.06 -11.20
N GLU A 140 -6.72 9.75 -11.78
CA GLU A 140 -6.50 10.81 -12.77
C GLU A 140 -5.76 12.02 -12.20
N SER A 141 -5.89 12.27 -10.89
CA SER A 141 -5.18 13.33 -10.18
C SER A 141 -3.77 12.93 -9.72
N ALA A 142 -3.33 11.71 -10.00
CA ALA A 142 -2.00 11.27 -9.59
C ALA A 142 -0.91 12.09 -10.33
N PRO A 143 0.12 12.55 -9.61
CA PRO A 143 1.16 13.36 -10.21
C PRO A 143 2.03 12.52 -11.18
N PRO A 144 2.63 13.15 -12.20
CA PRO A 144 3.40 12.44 -13.23
C PRO A 144 4.53 11.56 -12.71
N GLN A 145 5.07 11.88 -11.53
CA GLN A 145 6.12 11.09 -10.89
C GLN A 145 5.67 9.67 -10.51
N CYS A 146 4.35 9.43 -10.40
CA CYS A 146 3.83 8.10 -10.12
C CYS A 146 4.00 7.13 -11.30
N HIS A 147 4.12 7.65 -12.52
CA HIS A 147 4.36 6.85 -13.73
C HIS A 147 5.81 6.96 -14.24
N ALA A 148 6.61 7.85 -13.66
CA ALA A 148 8.00 8.01 -14.04
C ALA A 148 8.90 7.01 -13.31
N VAL A 149 10.02 6.63 -13.94
CA VAL A 149 11.05 5.83 -13.26
C VAL A 149 11.70 6.69 -12.16
N GLY A 150 11.60 6.23 -10.93
CA GLY A 150 12.15 6.96 -9.78
C GLY A 150 11.68 6.42 -8.42
N PRO A 151 12.11 7.05 -7.34
CA PRO A 151 11.81 6.57 -5.99
C PRO A 151 10.30 6.61 -5.65
N ALA A 152 9.53 7.49 -6.27
CA ALA A 152 8.09 7.60 -6.08
C ALA A 152 7.29 6.48 -6.77
N ASN A 153 7.93 5.74 -7.71
CA ASN A 153 7.34 4.61 -8.44
C ASN A 153 8.28 3.39 -8.35
N SER A 154 8.82 3.12 -7.16
CA SER A 154 9.82 2.06 -6.95
C SER A 154 9.20 0.67 -6.83
N ALA A 155 7.91 0.57 -6.51
CA ALA A 155 7.18 -0.67 -6.35
C ALA A 155 6.05 -0.84 -7.39
N GLY A 156 6.11 -0.11 -8.53
CA GLY A 156 5.11 -0.20 -9.58
C GLY A 156 3.80 0.53 -9.25
N GLU A 157 3.90 1.61 -8.50
CA GLU A 157 2.74 2.39 -8.07
C GLU A 157 1.92 2.89 -9.28
N GLY A 158 2.60 3.32 -10.37
CA GLY A 158 1.96 3.74 -11.61
C GLY A 158 1.17 2.61 -12.29
N GLU A 159 1.76 1.42 -12.37
CA GLU A 159 1.09 0.24 -12.94
C GLU A 159 -0.13 -0.16 -12.09
N ASN A 160 -0.02 -0.06 -10.76
CA ASN A 160 -1.14 -0.31 -9.86
C ASN A 160 -2.28 0.70 -10.03
N LEU A 161 -1.96 1.99 -10.24
CA LEU A 161 -2.95 3.03 -10.54
C LEU A 161 -3.63 2.78 -11.89
N ASP A 162 -2.88 2.42 -12.93
CA ASP A 162 -3.43 2.11 -14.24
C ASP A 162 -4.34 0.88 -14.19
N ALA A 163 -3.93 -0.19 -13.52
CA ALA A 163 -4.75 -1.37 -13.30
C ALA A 163 -6.03 -1.07 -12.51
N ALA A 164 -5.94 -0.21 -11.49
CA ALA A 164 -7.12 0.26 -10.76
C ALA A 164 -8.08 1.05 -11.67
N ARG A 165 -7.55 1.96 -12.50
CA ARG A 165 -8.37 2.72 -13.48
C ARG A 165 -9.14 1.80 -14.41
N ASP A 166 -8.49 0.78 -14.95
CA ASP A 166 -9.12 -0.14 -15.90
C ASP A 166 -10.23 -0.97 -15.23
N ARG A 167 -10.02 -1.47 -14.00
CA ARG A 167 -11.05 -2.15 -13.22
C ARG A 167 -12.23 -1.24 -12.90
N ILE A 168 -11.94 -0.01 -12.44
CA ILE A 168 -12.97 0.98 -12.08
C ILE A 168 -13.79 1.38 -13.31
N ASN A 169 -13.17 1.59 -14.47
CA ASN A 169 -13.88 1.87 -15.72
C ASN A 169 -14.82 0.72 -16.10
N GLY A 170 -14.38 -0.53 -15.94
CA GLY A 170 -15.23 -1.71 -16.15
C GLY A 170 -16.46 -1.71 -15.23
N LYS A 171 -16.30 -1.37 -13.95
CA LYS A 171 -17.40 -1.29 -12.97
C LYS A 171 -18.38 -0.18 -13.29
N ILE A 172 -17.89 1.01 -13.65
CA ILE A 172 -18.75 2.14 -14.09
C ILE A 172 -19.56 1.75 -15.32
N SER A 173 -18.92 1.15 -16.34
CA SER A 173 -19.61 0.74 -17.56
C SER A 173 -20.64 -0.36 -17.33
N ALA A 174 -20.41 -1.25 -16.40
CA ALA A 174 -21.37 -2.30 -16.03
C ALA A 174 -22.61 -1.73 -15.33
N ASP A 175 -22.44 -0.66 -14.53
CA ASP A 175 -23.54 -0.01 -13.82
C ASP A 175 -24.38 0.90 -14.77
N GLU A 176 -23.74 1.51 -15.77
CA GLU A 176 -24.39 2.33 -16.81
C GLU A 176 -25.13 1.47 -17.85
N SER A 177 -24.87 0.18 -17.93
CA SER A 177 -25.60 -0.71 -18.83
C SER A 177 -27.06 -0.79 -18.40
N PRO A 178 -28.04 -0.55 -19.31
CA PRO A 178 -29.45 -0.59 -18.96
C PRO A 178 -29.76 -1.92 -18.31
N ARG A 179 -30.15 -1.89 -17.02
CA ARG A 179 -30.74 -3.06 -16.37
C ARG A 179 -32.00 -3.37 -17.16
N ASN A 180 -31.95 -4.41 -17.99
CA ASN A 180 -33.15 -4.97 -18.57
C ASN A 180 -34.03 -5.42 -17.40
N ASP A 181 -35.02 -4.61 -17.05
CA ASP A 181 -36.09 -4.98 -16.12
C ASP A 181 -36.64 -6.33 -16.54
N PRO A 182 -36.68 -7.33 -15.66
CA PRO A 182 -37.24 -8.66 -16.00
C PRO A 182 -38.75 -8.61 -16.26
N SER A 183 -39.37 -7.42 -16.33
CA SER A 183 -40.81 -7.25 -16.52
C SER A 183 -41.26 -7.12 -17.97
N THR A 184 -40.33 -7.15 -18.95
CA THR A 184 -40.74 -7.23 -20.35
C THR A 184 -40.22 -8.54 -20.92
N SER A 185 -41.09 -9.53 -20.91
CA SER A 185 -40.97 -10.81 -21.62
C SER A 185 -40.77 -10.56 -23.12
N GLY A 186 -39.53 -10.28 -23.49
CA GLY A 186 -39.02 -10.28 -24.83
C GLY A 186 -37.74 -11.03 -24.85
N GLN A 187 -37.82 -12.30 -25.13
CA GLN A 187 -36.77 -13.26 -25.31
C GLN A 187 -35.77 -12.74 -26.37
N ALA A 188 -34.84 -11.87 -25.96
CA ALA A 188 -33.62 -11.70 -26.73
C ALA A 188 -32.71 -12.89 -26.37
N THR A 189 -32.88 -13.96 -27.10
CA THR A 189 -31.98 -15.10 -27.14
C THR A 189 -30.60 -14.57 -27.45
N GLN A 190 -29.74 -14.40 -26.43
CA GLN A 190 -28.32 -14.40 -26.69
C GLN A 190 -28.03 -15.70 -27.45
N PRO A 191 -27.41 -15.65 -28.61
CA PRO A 191 -27.01 -16.88 -29.27
C PRO A 191 -26.16 -17.67 -28.27
N PRO A 192 -26.37 -18.98 -28.13
CA PRO A 192 -25.58 -19.81 -27.22
C PRO A 192 -24.09 -19.53 -27.53
N PRO A 193 -23.23 -19.45 -26.50
CA PRO A 193 -21.82 -19.18 -26.70
C PRO A 193 -21.32 -20.15 -27.73
N ASN A 194 -20.69 -19.63 -28.77
CA ASN A 194 -20.15 -20.41 -29.88
C ASN A 194 -19.23 -21.48 -29.31
N GLN A 195 -19.33 -22.73 -29.76
CA GLN A 195 -18.48 -23.84 -29.28
C GLN A 195 -16.98 -23.47 -29.26
N GLU A 196 -16.58 -22.56 -30.13
CA GLU A 196 -15.24 -22.03 -30.23
C GLU A 196 -14.87 -21.13 -29.04
N GLN A 197 -15.78 -20.30 -28.55
CA GLN A 197 -15.62 -19.50 -27.33
C GLN A 197 -15.55 -20.36 -26.06
N LEU A 198 -16.34 -21.43 -25.99
CA LEU A 198 -16.26 -22.39 -24.90
C LEU A 198 -14.91 -23.13 -24.87
N ARG A 199 -14.39 -23.52 -26.04
CA ARG A 199 -13.07 -24.15 -26.14
C ARG A 199 -11.94 -23.19 -25.73
N GLN A 200 -12.01 -21.92 -26.15
CA GLN A 200 -11.03 -20.90 -25.74
C GLN A 200 -11.05 -20.67 -24.23
N LEU A 201 -12.23 -20.65 -23.60
CA LEU A 201 -12.37 -20.53 -22.15
C LEU A 201 -11.81 -21.77 -21.43
N GLU A 202 -12.05 -22.98 -21.95
CA GLU A 202 -11.48 -24.21 -21.39
C GLU A 202 -9.97 -24.27 -21.55
N GLU A 203 -9.41 -23.84 -22.69
CA GLU A 203 -7.97 -23.78 -22.91
C GLU A 203 -7.31 -22.73 -22.01
N SER A 204 -7.86 -21.54 -21.90
CA SER A 204 -7.33 -20.50 -21.02
C SER A 204 -7.42 -20.92 -19.54
N GLY A 205 -8.48 -21.60 -19.14
CA GLY A 205 -8.62 -22.17 -17.81
C GLY A 205 -7.57 -23.24 -17.49
N ARG A 206 -7.27 -24.11 -18.44
CA ARG A 206 -6.18 -25.12 -18.28
C ARG A 206 -4.79 -24.45 -18.20
N GLN A 207 -4.55 -23.46 -19.03
CA GLN A 207 -3.28 -22.74 -19.04
C GLN A 207 -3.05 -22.00 -17.73
N ALA A 208 -4.07 -21.32 -17.19
CA ALA A 208 -4.00 -20.69 -15.88
C ALA A 208 -3.78 -21.67 -14.71
N GLN A 209 -4.30 -22.91 -14.82
CA GLN A 209 -4.03 -23.96 -13.83
C GLN A 209 -2.59 -24.47 -13.92
N LEU A 210 -2.04 -24.66 -15.13
CA LEU A 210 -0.64 -25.06 -15.32
C LEU A 210 0.32 -24.00 -14.79
N GLU A 211 0.11 -22.72 -15.11
CA GLU A 211 0.94 -21.62 -14.60
C GLU A 211 0.90 -21.54 -13.07
N ARG A 212 -0.27 -21.79 -12.48
CA ARG A 212 -0.43 -21.80 -11.01
C ARG A 212 0.31 -22.97 -10.37
N SER A 213 0.27 -24.18 -10.96
CA SER A 213 1.00 -25.35 -10.47
C SER A 213 2.52 -25.17 -10.60
N GLU A 214 3.00 -24.63 -11.72
CA GLU A 214 4.41 -24.31 -11.92
C GLU A 214 4.91 -23.22 -10.95
N GLY A 215 4.05 -22.22 -10.66
CA GLY A 215 4.33 -21.20 -9.65
C GLY A 215 4.44 -21.77 -8.24
N GLN A 216 3.59 -22.73 -7.90
CA GLN A 216 3.65 -23.46 -6.62
C GLN A 216 4.90 -24.32 -6.50
N GLU A 217 5.25 -25.11 -7.53
CA GLU A 217 6.47 -25.94 -7.56
C GLU A 217 7.74 -25.08 -7.45
N ARG A 218 7.77 -23.93 -8.14
CA ARG A 218 8.88 -22.97 -8.03
C ARG A 218 8.97 -22.35 -6.63
N GLY A 219 7.83 -22.03 -6.01
CA GLY A 219 7.76 -21.54 -4.64
C GLY A 219 8.22 -22.56 -3.61
N GLU A 220 7.91 -23.85 -3.82
CA GLU A 220 8.33 -24.96 -2.97
C GLU A 220 9.83 -25.26 -3.15
N TYR A 221 10.35 -25.20 -4.38
CA TYR A 221 11.77 -25.32 -4.67
C TYR A 221 12.61 -24.22 -3.99
N LEU A 222 12.10 -22.99 -3.95
CA LEU A 222 12.77 -21.85 -3.30
C LEU A 222 12.68 -21.87 -1.77
N ARG A 223 11.71 -22.60 -1.20
CA ARG A 223 11.55 -22.76 0.26
C ARG A 223 12.28 -23.98 0.83
N GLY A 224 12.79 -24.86 0.00
CA GLY A 224 13.54 -26.05 0.44
C GLY A 224 14.87 -25.68 1.10
N PRO A 225 15.13 -26.11 2.37
CA PRO A 225 16.31 -25.67 3.11
C PRO A 225 17.65 -26.26 2.60
N ASP A 226 17.64 -27.15 1.62
CA ASP A 226 18.81 -27.98 1.31
C ASP A 226 19.38 -27.87 -0.12
N LYS A 227 19.03 -26.87 -0.91
CA LYS A 227 19.59 -26.70 -2.26
C LYS A 227 19.98 -25.26 -2.60
N ALA A 228 20.74 -24.63 -1.73
CA ALA A 228 21.59 -23.53 -2.19
C ALA A 228 22.77 -24.16 -2.94
N PRO A 229 22.97 -23.91 -4.25
CA PRO A 229 24.20 -24.28 -4.91
C PRO A 229 25.31 -23.51 -4.19
N GLY A 230 26.22 -24.27 -3.57
CA GLY A 230 27.42 -23.72 -2.95
C GLY A 230 28.19 -22.94 -4.00
N VAL A 231 28.15 -21.63 -3.92
CA VAL A 231 29.07 -20.77 -4.65
C VAL A 231 30.36 -20.82 -3.85
N ASP A 232 31.29 -21.67 -4.27
CA ASP A 232 32.68 -21.62 -3.84
C ASP A 232 33.16 -20.19 -4.13
N ARG A 233 33.34 -19.40 -3.09
CA ARG A 233 34.03 -18.10 -3.18
C ARG A 233 35.53 -18.38 -3.11
N PRO A 234 36.30 -18.16 -4.18
CA PRO A 234 37.76 -18.25 -4.15
C PRO A 234 38.30 -16.90 -3.67
N TRP A 235 38.29 -16.68 -2.37
CA TRP A 235 39.17 -15.82 -1.54
C TRP A 235 38.69 -15.80 -0.09
#